data_f0e8ae6d750ea3ff6e7252bcb83b6122
#
_entry.id   f0e8ae6d750ea3ff6e7252bcb83b6122
#
_cell.length_a   1.000
_cell.length_b   1.000
_cell.length_c   1.000
_cell.angle_alpha   90.00
_cell.angle_beta   90.00
_cell.angle_gamma   90.00
#
_symmetry.space_group_name_H-M   'P 1'
#
loop_
_entity.id
_entity.type
_entity.pdbx_description
1 polymer ?
#
loop_
_entity_poly.entity_id
_entity_poly.type
_entity_poly.pdbx_seq_one_letter_code
_entity_poly.pdbx_strand_id
1 'polypeptide(L)'
;MSNAEKLKALKLTMDKIDKDFGKGSVMMMNEKSQDPMEVISTGSIGLDMALGVGGLPKGRVVEIYGPESSGKTTIATHIIAEAQKKGGMCAIIDAEHAFDSAYAQKLGVDIDNLLISQPDYGEQALEIADRLILSGALDVVVIDSVAALVPKGELEGEMGDSKMGLQARLMSQALRKLTATISKTNTICIFINQLREKIGVMFGNPETTTGGNALKFYASVRLDIRRMAQIKDGEEAVGNRVKVKVVKNKVAPPFRAAEFDIVFGEGISKMGEIIDMGVELSIIQKSGSWFSYGTDKLGQGRDTVKQLLHDNPELATEIENKIREKVKEMQTT
;
A
#
# COMPACT_ATOMS: atom_id res chain seq x y z
N MET A 1 9.17 44.84 -19.11
CA MET A 1 8.21 43.87 -19.69
C MET A 1 6.95 43.87 -18.83
N SER A 2 5.82 44.16 -19.45
CA SER A 2 4.52 43.97 -18.80
C SER A 2 4.19 42.48 -18.57
N ASN A 3 3.24 42.19 -17.69
CA ASN A 3 2.81 40.79 -17.46
C ASN A 3 2.28 40.12 -18.74
N ALA A 4 1.65 40.88 -19.62
CA ALA A 4 1.14 40.41 -20.91
C ALA A 4 2.29 40.02 -21.87
N GLU A 5 3.36 40.82 -21.92
CA GLU A 5 4.55 40.53 -22.74
C GLU A 5 5.29 39.28 -22.24
N LYS A 6 5.39 39.10 -20.90
CA LYS A 6 5.98 37.90 -20.28
C LYS A 6 5.17 36.65 -20.63
N LEU A 7 3.85 36.69 -20.55
CA LEU A 7 2.95 35.58 -20.89
C LEU A 7 3.06 35.19 -22.37
N LYS A 8 3.16 36.17 -23.28
CA LYS A 8 3.33 35.95 -24.70
C LYS A 8 4.67 35.27 -25.03
N ALA A 9 5.75 35.73 -24.38
CA ALA A 9 7.07 35.12 -24.51
C ALA A 9 7.10 33.68 -23.98
N LEU A 10 6.45 33.42 -22.84
CA LEU A 10 6.34 32.06 -22.27
C LEU A 10 5.56 31.12 -23.20
N LYS A 11 4.43 31.53 -23.77
CA LYS A 11 3.66 30.70 -24.72
C LYS A 11 4.48 30.34 -25.93
N LEU A 12 5.21 31.27 -26.53
CA LEU A 12 6.11 30.98 -27.66
C LEU A 12 7.22 30.00 -27.29
N THR A 13 7.71 30.06 -26.05
CA THR A 13 8.73 29.12 -25.57
C THR A 13 8.13 27.74 -25.34
N MET A 14 6.91 27.66 -24.78
CA MET A 14 6.17 26.40 -24.59
C MET A 14 5.92 25.71 -25.94
N ASP A 15 5.49 26.44 -26.95
CA ASP A 15 5.27 25.91 -28.29
C ASP A 15 6.56 25.33 -28.90
N LYS A 16 7.73 25.94 -28.65
CA LYS A 16 9.03 25.40 -29.05
C LYS A 16 9.39 24.12 -28.30
N ILE A 17 9.21 24.12 -26.97
CA ILE A 17 9.47 22.94 -26.15
C ILE A 17 8.59 21.78 -26.60
N ASP A 18 7.30 22.01 -26.88
CA ASP A 18 6.38 21.00 -27.38
C ASP A 18 6.79 20.42 -28.74
N LYS A 19 7.39 21.24 -29.60
CA LYS A 19 7.95 20.76 -30.89
C LYS A 19 9.20 19.91 -30.70
N ASP A 20 10.09 20.30 -29.79
CA ASP A 20 11.37 19.65 -29.57
C ASP A 20 11.27 18.38 -28.70
N PHE A 21 10.37 18.36 -27.72
CA PHE A 21 10.30 17.31 -26.72
C PHE A 21 8.95 16.54 -26.71
N GLY A 22 8.00 16.95 -27.52
CA GLY A 22 6.66 16.37 -27.60
C GLY A 22 5.60 17.19 -26.87
N LYS A 23 4.37 17.10 -27.37
CA LYS A 23 3.21 17.85 -26.86
C LYS A 23 2.95 17.52 -25.38
N GLY A 24 2.78 18.56 -24.57
CA GLY A 24 2.53 18.42 -23.14
C GLY A 24 3.79 18.33 -22.28
N SER A 25 4.99 18.57 -22.85
CA SER A 25 6.26 18.62 -22.11
C SER A 25 6.28 19.75 -21.09
N VAL A 26 5.57 20.83 -21.35
CA VAL A 26 5.30 21.95 -20.41
C VAL A 26 3.83 22.33 -20.52
N MET A 27 3.17 22.51 -19.38
CA MET A 27 1.77 22.91 -19.33
C MET A 27 1.52 23.91 -18.18
N MET A 28 0.53 24.75 -18.34
CA MET A 28 0.05 25.58 -17.23
C MET A 28 -0.76 24.70 -16.26
N MET A 29 -0.60 24.92 -14.95
CA MET A 29 -1.29 24.11 -13.94
C MET A 29 -2.83 24.19 -14.02
N ASN A 30 -3.38 25.29 -14.53
CA ASN A 30 -4.81 25.43 -14.77
C ASN A 30 -5.31 24.64 -16.00
N GLU A 31 -4.41 24.20 -16.87
CA GLU A 31 -4.70 23.38 -18.05
C GLU A 31 -4.60 21.88 -17.74
N LYS A 32 -4.00 21.52 -16.60
CA LYS A 32 -3.95 20.14 -16.14
C LYS A 32 -5.34 19.72 -15.69
N SER A 33 -5.87 18.64 -16.24
CA SER A 33 -7.14 18.10 -15.80
C SER A 33 -7.11 17.86 -14.29
N GLN A 34 -8.16 18.29 -13.60
CA GLN A 34 -8.35 18.07 -12.17
C GLN A 34 -9.06 16.71 -11.95
N ASP A 35 -8.77 15.73 -12.79
CA ASP A 35 -9.35 14.41 -12.60
C ASP A 35 -8.96 13.86 -11.21
N PRO A 36 -9.91 13.30 -10.48
CA PRO A 36 -9.62 12.73 -9.18
C PRO A 36 -8.56 11.64 -9.35
N MET A 37 -7.60 11.60 -8.43
CA MET A 37 -6.53 10.62 -8.45
C MET A 37 -7.10 9.21 -8.38
N GLU A 38 -6.77 8.37 -9.35
CA GLU A 38 -7.14 6.97 -9.30
C GLU A 38 -6.42 6.25 -8.17
N VAL A 39 -7.17 5.43 -7.43
CA VAL A 39 -6.68 4.69 -6.28
C VAL A 39 -7.15 3.25 -6.28
N ILE A 40 -6.38 2.38 -5.65
CA ILE A 40 -6.75 1.01 -5.31
C ILE A 40 -6.89 0.91 -3.80
N SER A 41 -8.02 0.36 -3.33
CA SER A 41 -8.27 0.11 -1.92
C SER A 41 -7.23 -0.84 -1.34
N THR A 42 -6.91 -0.66 -0.07
CA THR A 42 -6.03 -1.56 0.68
C THR A 42 -6.76 -2.78 1.24
N GLY A 43 -8.09 -2.81 1.12
CA GLY A 43 -8.95 -3.80 1.78
C GLY A 43 -9.32 -3.42 3.21
N SER A 44 -8.65 -2.42 3.80
CA SER A 44 -8.96 -1.84 5.11
C SER A 44 -9.60 -0.47 4.94
N ILE A 45 -10.79 -0.28 5.50
CA ILE A 45 -11.52 1.00 5.46
C ILE A 45 -10.71 2.07 6.18
N GLY A 46 -10.20 1.75 7.37
CA GLY A 46 -9.40 2.67 8.18
C GLY A 46 -8.11 3.09 7.49
N LEU A 47 -7.41 2.16 6.83
CA LEU A 47 -6.18 2.49 6.13
C LEU A 47 -6.44 3.32 4.86
N ASP A 48 -7.48 3.02 4.10
CA ASP A 48 -7.90 3.82 2.95
C ASP A 48 -8.19 5.28 3.35
N MET A 49 -8.82 5.46 4.51
CA MET A 49 -9.09 6.77 5.08
C MET A 49 -7.83 7.47 5.60
N ALA A 50 -6.94 6.72 6.26
CA ALA A 50 -5.65 7.26 6.74
C ALA A 50 -4.76 7.73 5.58
N LEU A 51 -4.88 7.12 4.40
CA LEU A 51 -4.22 7.53 3.16
C LEU A 51 -4.77 8.86 2.60
N GLY A 52 -5.98 9.28 2.99
CA GLY A 52 -6.56 10.57 2.67
C GLY A 52 -7.13 10.72 1.26
N VAL A 53 -6.85 9.77 0.36
CA VAL A 53 -7.37 9.74 -1.02
C VAL A 53 -8.22 8.50 -1.29
N GLY A 54 -8.51 7.70 -0.26
CA GLY A 54 -9.38 6.52 -0.34
C GLY A 54 -8.70 5.24 -0.82
N GLY A 55 -7.38 5.16 -0.79
CA GLY A 55 -6.60 4.00 -1.17
C GLY A 55 -5.17 4.36 -1.57
N LEU A 56 -4.46 3.39 -2.15
CA LEU A 56 -3.12 3.63 -2.70
C LEU A 56 -3.18 4.32 -4.05
N PRO A 57 -2.41 5.41 -4.25
CA PRO A 57 -2.43 6.18 -5.49
C PRO A 57 -1.78 5.40 -6.64
N LYS A 58 -2.46 5.30 -7.80
CA LYS A 58 -1.91 4.73 -9.02
C LYS A 58 -0.75 5.57 -9.56
N GLY A 59 0.15 4.92 -10.30
CA GLY A 59 1.33 5.57 -10.86
C GLY A 59 2.40 5.93 -9.80
N ARG A 60 2.43 5.23 -8.66
CA ARG A 60 3.31 5.57 -7.54
C ARG A 60 4.06 4.36 -6.99
N VAL A 61 5.23 4.64 -6.44
CA VAL A 61 6.00 3.69 -5.62
C VAL A 61 5.48 3.76 -4.18
N VAL A 62 5.18 2.60 -3.62
CA VAL A 62 4.72 2.42 -2.23
C VAL A 62 5.70 1.50 -1.51
N GLU A 63 6.05 1.82 -0.27
CA GLU A 63 6.80 0.93 0.62
C GLU A 63 5.93 0.51 1.80
N ILE A 64 5.81 -0.80 2.02
CA ILE A 64 5.17 -1.39 3.20
C ILE A 64 6.28 -2.07 4.00
N TYR A 65 6.52 -1.61 5.24
CA TYR A 65 7.59 -2.15 6.06
C TYR A 65 7.18 -2.35 7.51
N GLY A 66 7.88 -3.21 8.20
CA GLY A 66 7.64 -3.53 9.59
C GLY A 66 8.39 -4.78 10.02
N PRO A 67 8.25 -5.19 11.30
CA PRO A 67 8.82 -6.42 11.82
C PRO A 67 8.33 -7.65 11.06
N GLU A 68 9.01 -8.76 11.27
CA GLU A 68 8.54 -10.06 10.77
C GLU A 68 7.16 -10.39 11.34
N SER A 69 6.35 -11.12 10.55
CA SER A 69 4.99 -11.55 10.93
C SER A 69 4.04 -10.40 11.35
N SER A 70 4.31 -9.17 10.90
CA SER A 70 3.43 -8.01 11.17
C SER A 70 2.24 -7.89 10.23
N GLY A 71 2.17 -8.67 9.14
CA GLY A 71 1.07 -8.65 8.16
C GLY A 71 1.36 -7.86 6.88
N LYS A 72 2.64 -7.59 6.55
CA LYS A 72 3.04 -6.85 5.34
C LYS A 72 2.53 -7.50 4.07
N THR A 73 2.87 -8.79 3.88
CA THR A 73 2.44 -9.59 2.73
C THR A 73 0.91 -9.72 2.69
N THR A 74 0.25 -9.88 3.84
CA THR A 74 -1.22 -9.93 3.93
C THR A 74 -1.87 -8.66 3.38
N ILE A 75 -1.39 -7.47 3.77
CA ILE A 75 -1.90 -6.20 3.23
C ILE A 75 -1.65 -6.12 1.72
N ALA A 76 -0.45 -6.46 1.25
CA ALA A 76 -0.14 -6.44 -0.19
C ALA A 76 -1.04 -7.41 -0.98
N THR A 77 -1.34 -8.58 -0.43
CA THR A 77 -2.25 -9.56 -1.01
C THR A 77 -3.69 -9.04 -1.08
N HIS A 78 -4.17 -8.36 -0.04
CA HIS A 78 -5.48 -7.68 -0.09
C HIS A 78 -5.53 -6.59 -1.16
N ILE A 79 -4.47 -5.80 -1.34
CA ILE A 79 -4.40 -4.79 -2.40
C ILE A 79 -4.51 -5.42 -3.79
N ILE A 80 -3.86 -6.58 -4.01
CA ILE A 80 -4.01 -7.35 -5.24
C ILE A 80 -5.46 -7.78 -5.43
N ALA A 81 -6.09 -8.37 -4.41
CA ALA A 81 -7.48 -8.80 -4.47
C ALA A 81 -8.42 -7.62 -4.80
N GLU A 82 -8.22 -6.46 -4.17
CA GLU A 82 -9.01 -5.26 -4.44
C GLU A 82 -8.80 -4.69 -5.85
N ALA A 83 -7.58 -4.79 -6.40
CA ALA A 83 -7.28 -4.44 -7.78
C ALA A 83 -8.01 -5.36 -8.76
N GLN A 84 -7.93 -6.67 -8.55
CA GLN A 84 -8.56 -7.68 -9.40
C GLN A 84 -10.09 -7.60 -9.38
N LYS A 85 -10.72 -7.26 -8.24
CA LYS A 85 -12.16 -6.99 -8.15
C LYS A 85 -12.63 -5.88 -9.08
N LYS A 86 -11.74 -4.95 -9.43
CA LYS A 86 -11.99 -3.88 -10.40
C LYS A 86 -11.55 -4.23 -11.82
N GLY A 87 -11.22 -5.50 -12.09
CA GLY A 87 -10.71 -5.97 -13.37
C GLY A 87 -9.24 -5.66 -13.63
N GLY A 88 -8.49 -5.26 -12.60
CA GLY A 88 -7.07 -4.92 -12.71
C GLY A 88 -6.18 -6.16 -12.82
N MET A 89 -5.09 -6.03 -13.56
CA MET A 89 -4.05 -7.05 -13.70
C MET A 89 -2.92 -6.83 -12.70
N CYS A 90 -2.47 -7.93 -12.06
CA CYS A 90 -1.49 -7.85 -11.00
C CYS A 90 -0.33 -8.83 -11.19
N ALA A 91 0.83 -8.49 -10.64
CA ALA A 91 2.00 -9.36 -10.61
C ALA A 91 2.68 -9.35 -9.24
N ILE A 92 3.28 -10.49 -8.87
CA ILE A 92 4.15 -10.64 -7.71
C ILE A 92 5.54 -11.07 -8.19
N ILE A 93 6.55 -10.34 -7.72
CA ILE A 93 7.95 -10.73 -7.80
C ILE A 93 8.32 -11.29 -6.43
N ASP A 94 8.24 -12.59 -6.29
CA ASP A 94 8.49 -13.33 -5.04
C ASP A 94 9.97 -13.69 -4.93
N ALA A 95 10.76 -12.77 -4.40
CA ALA A 95 12.19 -12.96 -4.19
C ALA A 95 12.51 -13.80 -2.92
N GLU A 96 11.53 -14.01 -2.05
CA GLU A 96 11.69 -14.88 -0.87
C GLU A 96 11.33 -16.33 -1.17
N HIS A 97 10.73 -16.63 -2.34
CA HIS A 97 10.22 -17.98 -2.72
C HIS A 97 9.23 -18.56 -1.70
N ALA A 98 8.40 -17.69 -1.09
CA ALA A 98 7.54 -18.03 0.03
C ALA A 98 6.05 -17.69 -0.22
N PHE A 99 5.66 -17.40 -1.47
CA PHE A 99 4.28 -17.05 -1.80
C PHE A 99 3.34 -18.25 -1.62
N ASP A 100 2.35 -18.07 -0.75
CA ASP A 100 1.29 -19.05 -0.48
C ASP A 100 0.04 -18.73 -1.34
N SER A 101 -0.12 -19.47 -2.43
CA SER A 101 -1.25 -19.31 -3.35
C SER A 101 -2.59 -19.71 -2.72
N ALA A 102 -2.60 -20.70 -1.82
CA ALA A 102 -3.82 -21.13 -1.13
C ALA A 102 -4.28 -20.06 -0.14
N TYR A 103 -3.35 -19.43 0.57
CA TYR A 103 -3.67 -18.29 1.43
C TYR A 103 -4.14 -17.08 0.63
N ALA A 104 -3.46 -16.74 -0.47
CA ALA A 104 -3.86 -15.64 -1.34
C ALA A 104 -5.28 -15.82 -1.89
N GLN A 105 -5.64 -17.04 -2.29
CA GLN A 105 -6.99 -17.37 -2.76
C GLN A 105 -8.04 -17.15 -1.66
N LYS A 106 -7.75 -17.51 -0.41
CA LYS A 106 -8.64 -17.25 0.73
C LYS A 106 -8.85 -15.75 0.97
N LEU A 107 -7.85 -14.92 0.69
CA LEU A 107 -7.94 -13.46 0.77
C LEU A 107 -8.68 -12.84 -0.41
N GLY A 108 -9.13 -13.65 -1.38
CA GLY A 108 -9.92 -13.20 -2.53
C GLY A 108 -9.09 -12.89 -3.77
N VAL A 109 -7.85 -13.33 -3.83
CA VAL A 109 -7.02 -13.21 -5.04
C VAL A 109 -7.44 -14.28 -6.05
N ASP A 110 -7.68 -13.84 -7.27
CA ASP A 110 -7.81 -14.72 -8.44
C ASP A 110 -6.40 -15.15 -8.88
N ILE A 111 -6.01 -16.36 -8.47
CA ILE A 111 -4.69 -16.90 -8.74
C ILE A 111 -4.48 -17.26 -10.20
N ASP A 112 -5.54 -17.56 -10.95
CA ASP A 112 -5.47 -17.91 -12.37
C ASP A 112 -5.10 -16.69 -13.23
N ASN A 113 -5.40 -15.49 -12.74
CA ASN A 113 -5.09 -14.20 -13.36
C ASN A 113 -4.00 -13.40 -12.62
N LEU A 114 -3.20 -14.06 -11.78
CA LEU A 114 -2.07 -13.45 -11.09
C LEU A 114 -0.75 -13.89 -11.73
N LEU A 115 0.04 -12.93 -12.20
CA LEU A 115 1.40 -13.22 -12.66
C LEU A 115 2.34 -13.38 -11.45
N ILE A 116 3.14 -14.43 -11.46
CA ILE A 116 4.18 -14.65 -10.45
C ILE A 116 5.54 -14.87 -11.11
N SER A 117 6.58 -14.28 -10.52
CA SER A 117 7.98 -14.50 -10.89
C SER A 117 8.80 -14.76 -9.64
N GLN A 118 9.68 -15.77 -9.70
CA GLN A 118 10.59 -16.15 -8.61
C GLN A 118 12.03 -16.03 -9.11
N PRO A 119 12.61 -14.82 -9.07
CA PRO A 119 13.94 -14.54 -9.59
C PRO A 119 15.05 -15.07 -8.67
N ASP A 120 16.21 -15.42 -9.26
CA ASP A 120 17.36 -15.93 -8.54
C ASP A 120 18.18 -14.81 -7.85
N TYR A 121 18.13 -13.56 -8.35
CA TYR A 121 18.91 -12.42 -7.85
C TYR A 121 18.23 -11.08 -8.10
N GLY A 122 18.69 -10.06 -7.40
CA GLY A 122 18.03 -8.75 -7.35
C GLY A 122 17.94 -8.02 -8.69
N GLU A 123 18.99 -8.07 -9.53
CA GLU A 123 18.96 -7.46 -10.85
C GLU A 123 17.91 -8.09 -11.76
N GLN A 124 17.79 -9.43 -11.73
CA GLN A 124 16.76 -10.16 -12.47
C GLN A 124 15.36 -9.77 -12.00
N ALA A 125 15.14 -9.73 -10.70
CA ALA A 125 13.86 -9.32 -10.10
C ALA A 125 13.41 -7.95 -10.59
N LEU A 126 14.31 -6.96 -10.51
CA LEU A 126 14.02 -5.58 -10.85
C LEU A 126 13.89 -5.36 -12.37
N GLU A 127 14.63 -6.11 -13.20
CA GLU A 127 14.49 -6.08 -14.64
C GLU A 127 13.17 -6.70 -15.11
N ILE A 128 12.73 -7.81 -14.49
CA ILE A 128 11.42 -8.41 -14.75
C ILE A 128 10.31 -7.43 -14.38
N ALA A 129 10.39 -6.83 -13.19
CA ALA A 129 9.44 -5.81 -12.75
C ALA A 129 9.37 -4.63 -13.73
N ASP A 130 10.51 -4.11 -14.19
CA ASP A 130 10.58 -3.02 -15.15
C ASP A 130 9.89 -3.36 -16.48
N ARG A 131 10.16 -4.55 -17.03
CA ARG A 131 9.53 -5.00 -18.29
C ARG A 131 8.03 -5.19 -18.14
N LEU A 132 7.57 -5.78 -17.03
CA LEU A 132 6.16 -5.94 -16.74
C LEU A 132 5.46 -4.59 -16.62
N ILE A 133 6.02 -3.64 -15.88
CA ILE A 133 5.47 -2.28 -15.72
C ILE A 133 5.47 -1.54 -17.07
N LEU A 134 6.55 -1.67 -17.86
CA LEU A 134 6.67 -1.01 -19.17
C LEU A 134 5.59 -1.48 -20.15
N SER A 135 5.04 -2.67 -20.01
CA SER A 135 3.93 -3.16 -20.85
C SER A 135 2.68 -2.27 -20.75
N GLY A 136 2.53 -1.52 -19.65
CA GLY A 136 1.34 -0.70 -19.37
C GLY A 136 0.06 -1.49 -19.07
N ALA A 137 0.16 -2.81 -18.93
CA ALA A 137 -0.99 -3.69 -18.72
C ALA A 137 -1.26 -4.00 -17.24
N LEU A 138 -0.35 -3.62 -16.32
CA LEU A 138 -0.47 -3.95 -14.91
C LEU A 138 -0.92 -2.77 -14.06
N ASP A 139 -1.87 -3.03 -13.19
CA ASP A 139 -2.34 -2.08 -12.19
C ASP A 139 -1.50 -2.12 -10.90
N VAL A 140 -1.08 -3.32 -10.49
CA VAL A 140 -0.27 -3.53 -9.29
C VAL A 140 0.88 -4.50 -9.57
N VAL A 141 2.08 -4.13 -9.12
CA VAL A 141 3.24 -5.01 -9.02
C VAL A 141 3.73 -5.01 -7.58
N VAL A 142 3.83 -6.17 -6.98
CA VAL A 142 4.38 -6.36 -5.62
C VAL A 142 5.75 -6.99 -5.72
N ILE A 143 6.74 -6.46 -5.01
CA ILE A 143 8.09 -7.02 -4.86
C ILE A 143 8.25 -7.44 -3.40
N ASP A 144 8.26 -8.74 -3.14
CA ASP A 144 8.37 -9.34 -1.80
C ASP A 144 9.63 -10.22 -1.69
N SER A 145 10.66 -9.80 -0.98
CA SER A 145 10.86 -8.50 -0.35
C SER A 145 12.18 -7.86 -0.77
N VAL A 146 12.34 -6.56 -0.48
CA VAL A 146 13.62 -5.85 -0.73
C VAL A 146 14.79 -6.53 -0.05
N ALA A 147 14.58 -7.13 1.12
CA ALA A 147 15.63 -7.83 1.87
C ALA A 147 16.21 -9.03 1.10
N ALA A 148 15.40 -9.67 0.25
CA ALA A 148 15.78 -10.82 -0.57
C ALA A 148 16.37 -10.44 -1.94
N LEU A 149 16.39 -9.15 -2.31
CA LEU A 149 17.01 -8.68 -3.55
C LEU A 149 18.54 -8.67 -3.42
N VAL A 150 19.14 -9.86 -3.39
CA VAL A 150 20.59 -10.01 -3.31
C VAL A 150 21.21 -9.71 -4.67
N PRO A 151 22.20 -8.79 -4.76
CA PRO A 151 22.90 -8.52 -5.99
C PRO A 151 23.65 -9.75 -6.51
N LYS A 152 23.62 -9.96 -7.84
CA LYS A 152 24.31 -11.09 -8.49
C LYS A 152 25.78 -11.17 -8.10
N GLY A 153 26.49 -10.02 -8.08
CA GLY A 153 27.88 -9.97 -7.68
C GLY A 153 28.14 -10.35 -6.21
N GLU A 154 27.13 -10.34 -5.35
CA GLU A 154 27.20 -10.85 -3.97
C GLU A 154 27.07 -12.39 -3.95
N LEU A 155 26.18 -12.92 -4.76
CA LEU A 155 26.00 -14.39 -4.90
C LEU A 155 27.19 -15.10 -5.54
N GLU A 156 27.87 -14.44 -6.47
CA GLU A 156 29.07 -15.00 -7.15
C GLU A 156 30.36 -14.86 -6.30
N GLY A 157 30.30 -14.20 -5.13
CA GLY A 157 31.42 -14.04 -4.22
C GLY A 157 31.63 -15.26 -3.33
N GLU A 158 32.79 -15.32 -2.67
CA GLU A 158 33.05 -16.34 -1.67
C GLU A 158 32.28 -16.06 -0.37
N MET A 159 31.94 -17.12 0.37
CA MET A 159 31.31 -16.95 1.69
C MET A 159 32.21 -16.18 2.63
N GLY A 160 31.72 -15.05 3.13
CA GLY A 160 32.48 -14.14 4.03
C GLY A 160 33.00 -12.87 3.36
N ASP A 161 32.88 -12.75 2.02
CA ASP A 161 33.19 -11.52 1.33
C ASP A 161 32.25 -10.38 1.73
N SER A 162 32.81 -9.30 2.26
CA SER A 162 32.02 -8.11 2.59
C SER A 162 31.85 -7.23 1.37
N LYS A 163 30.68 -7.31 0.72
CA LYS A 163 30.33 -6.45 -0.42
C LYS A 163 29.33 -5.37 -0.02
N MET A 164 29.72 -4.59 1.00
CA MET A 164 28.86 -3.53 1.55
C MET A 164 28.36 -2.55 0.47
N GLY A 165 27.07 -2.25 0.52
CA GLY A 165 26.44 -1.21 -0.30
C GLY A 165 26.02 -1.62 -1.71
N LEU A 166 26.26 -2.85 -2.17
CA LEU A 166 25.84 -3.30 -3.49
C LEU A 166 24.30 -3.26 -3.64
N GLN A 167 23.55 -3.77 -2.65
CA GLN A 167 22.10 -3.74 -2.64
C GLN A 167 21.56 -2.30 -2.67
N ALA A 168 22.15 -1.38 -1.90
CA ALA A 168 21.74 0.02 -1.89
C ALA A 168 21.99 0.70 -3.24
N ARG A 169 23.09 0.34 -3.92
CA ARG A 169 23.43 0.84 -5.27
C ARG A 169 22.44 0.29 -6.30
N LEU A 170 22.13 -1.01 -6.25
CA LEU A 170 21.15 -1.67 -7.09
C LEU A 170 19.77 -1.01 -6.95
N MET A 171 19.29 -0.83 -5.72
CA MET A 171 18.02 -0.16 -5.43
C MET A 171 17.99 1.28 -5.96
N SER A 172 19.07 2.03 -5.78
CA SER A 172 19.15 3.41 -6.27
C SER A 172 19.09 3.49 -7.79
N GLN A 173 19.73 2.56 -8.50
CA GLN A 173 19.70 2.48 -9.95
C GLN A 173 18.32 2.08 -10.46
N ALA A 174 17.74 1.04 -9.89
CA ALA A 174 16.43 0.52 -10.29
C ALA A 174 15.31 1.55 -10.08
N LEU A 175 15.24 2.17 -8.90
CA LEU A 175 14.20 3.15 -8.59
C LEU A 175 14.29 4.40 -9.47
N ARG A 176 15.48 4.80 -9.87
CA ARG A 176 15.67 5.90 -10.81
C ARG A 176 15.05 5.60 -12.18
N LYS A 177 15.17 4.34 -12.65
CA LYS A 177 14.57 3.86 -13.89
C LYS A 177 13.06 3.64 -13.75
N LEU A 178 12.64 2.87 -12.74
CA LEU A 178 11.27 2.45 -12.52
C LEU A 178 10.30 3.61 -12.27
N THR A 179 10.70 4.64 -11.52
CA THR A 179 9.79 5.72 -11.10
C THR A 179 9.15 6.45 -12.28
N ALA A 180 9.92 6.70 -13.35
CA ALA A 180 9.41 7.36 -14.56
C ALA A 180 8.42 6.45 -15.32
N THR A 181 8.72 5.16 -15.42
CA THR A 181 7.86 4.17 -16.09
C THR A 181 6.56 3.97 -15.31
N ILE A 182 6.64 3.76 -13.99
CA ILE A 182 5.52 3.61 -13.07
C ILE A 182 4.52 4.78 -13.20
N SER A 183 5.03 6.01 -13.25
CA SER A 183 4.19 7.21 -13.40
C SER A 183 3.48 7.26 -14.76
N LYS A 184 4.15 6.83 -15.84
CA LYS A 184 3.59 6.84 -17.20
C LYS A 184 2.55 5.75 -17.42
N THR A 185 2.77 4.58 -16.84
CA THR A 185 1.89 3.41 -17.01
C THR A 185 0.76 3.36 -15.98
N ASN A 186 0.73 4.31 -15.05
CA ASN A 186 -0.27 4.39 -13.99
C ASN A 186 -0.31 3.14 -13.08
N THR A 187 0.80 2.40 -12.98
CA THR A 187 0.96 1.18 -12.18
C THR A 187 1.29 1.53 -10.73
N ILE A 188 0.76 0.81 -9.74
CA ILE A 188 1.23 0.85 -8.35
C ILE A 188 2.37 -0.17 -8.21
N CYS A 189 3.54 0.28 -7.79
CA CYS A 189 4.65 -0.61 -7.48
C CYS A 189 4.88 -0.64 -5.96
N ILE A 190 4.60 -1.79 -5.35
CA ILE A 190 4.69 -2.00 -3.90
C ILE A 190 5.98 -2.76 -3.59
N PHE A 191 6.81 -2.17 -2.74
CA PHE A 191 7.98 -2.82 -2.17
C PHE A 191 7.68 -3.22 -0.73
N ILE A 192 7.71 -4.50 -0.44
CA ILE A 192 7.68 -5.02 0.93
C ILE A 192 9.10 -4.97 1.47
N ASN A 193 9.27 -4.45 2.68
CA ASN A 193 10.59 -4.28 3.28
C ASN A 193 10.63 -4.74 4.75
N GLN A 194 11.80 -5.15 5.18
CA GLN A 194 12.06 -5.59 6.54
C GLN A 194 12.78 -4.50 7.31
N LEU A 195 12.60 -4.50 8.62
CA LEU A 195 13.35 -3.67 9.54
C LEU A 195 14.65 -4.37 9.95
N ARG A 196 15.69 -3.58 10.10
CA ARG A 196 16.98 -3.96 10.68
C ARG A 196 17.36 -2.93 11.73
N GLU A 197 18.11 -3.35 12.72
CA GLU A 197 18.65 -2.46 13.72
C GLU A 197 20.07 -2.04 13.33
N LYS A 198 20.35 -0.75 13.43
CA LYS A 198 21.70 -0.21 13.26
C LYS A 198 22.48 -0.44 14.54
N ILE A 199 23.59 -1.16 14.42
CA ILE A 199 24.52 -1.39 15.53
C ILE A 199 25.16 -0.05 15.93
N GLY A 200 25.25 0.23 17.25
CA GLY A 200 25.95 1.38 17.79
C GLY A 200 25.17 2.70 17.85
N VAL A 201 23.89 2.70 17.56
CA VAL A 201 23.03 3.89 17.74
C VAL A 201 22.59 3.99 19.20
N MET A 202 23.28 4.84 19.98
CA MET A 202 22.93 5.07 21.41
C MET A 202 21.78 6.06 21.60
N PHE A 203 21.52 6.95 20.63
CA PHE A 203 20.47 7.97 20.68
C PHE A 203 19.67 8.00 19.37
N GLY A 204 18.36 8.17 19.47
CA GLY A 204 17.44 8.20 18.34
C GLY A 204 16.86 6.82 17.99
N ASN A 205 16.26 6.71 16.79
CA ASN A 205 15.66 5.44 16.34
C ASN A 205 16.71 4.56 15.64
N PRO A 206 17.07 3.39 16.20
CA PRO A 206 18.02 2.47 15.59
C PRO A 206 17.44 1.75 14.38
N GLU A 207 16.12 1.68 14.24
CA GLU A 207 15.45 0.93 13.16
C GLU A 207 15.72 1.57 11.79
N THR A 208 16.02 0.73 10.82
CA THR A 208 16.17 1.12 9.41
C THR A 208 15.63 0.02 8.51
N THR A 209 15.19 0.39 7.30
CA THR A 209 14.80 -0.57 6.26
C THR A 209 16.00 -1.03 5.45
N THR A 210 15.94 -2.22 4.85
CA THR A 210 16.98 -2.77 3.96
C THR A 210 17.01 -2.03 2.61
N GLY A 211 18.05 -2.23 1.81
CA GLY A 211 18.18 -1.62 0.48
C GLY A 211 18.63 -0.14 0.48
N GLY A 212 19.11 0.37 1.61
CA GLY A 212 19.64 1.73 1.74
C GLY A 212 18.53 2.80 1.84
N ASN A 213 18.85 4.03 1.41
CA ASN A 213 17.93 5.16 1.55
C ASN A 213 17.11 5.48 0.30
N ALA A 214 17.39 4.84 -0.84
CA ALA A 214 16.75 5.21 -2.11
C ALA A 214 15.22 5.10 -2.04
N LEU A 215 14.71 3.99 -1.50
CA LEU A 215 13.28 3.75 -1.40
C LEU A 215 12.57 4.80 -0.51
N LYS A 216 13.22 5.27 0.55
CA LYS A 216 12.72 6.34 1.41
C LYS A 216 12.48 7.66 0.65
N PHE A 217 13.29 7.94 -0.38
CA PHE A 217 13.15 9.13 -1.21
C PHE A 217 12.14 8.91 -2.34
N TYR A 218 12.22 7.78 -3.05
CA TYR A 218 11.38 7.52 -4.23
C TYR A 218 9.95 7.15 -3.90
N ALA A 219 9.68 6.44 -2.79
CA ALA A 219 8.33 6.11 -2.37
C ALA A 219 7.48 7.37 -2.16
N SER A 220 6.28 7.37 -2.75
CA SER A 220 5.27 8.41 -2.53
C SER A 220 4.47 8.16 -1.26
N VAL A 221 4.27 6.90 -0.91
CA VAL A 221 3.60 6.43 0.31
C VAL A 221 4.53 5.44 1.02
N ARG A 222 4.64 5.58 2.35
CA ARG A 222 5.35 4.61 3.19
C ARG A 222 4.47 4.24 4.37
N LEU A 223 4.26 2.95 4.56
CA LEU A 223 3.41 2.37 5.59
C LEU A 223 4.29 1.58 6.58
N ASP A 224 4.25 1.98 7.84
CA ASP A 224 4.88 1.26 8.96
C ASP A 224 3.80 0.41 9.64
N ILE A 225 3.91 -0.92 9.53
CA ILE A 225 2.98 -1.86 10.15
C ILE A 225 3.60 -2.48 11.40
N ARG A 226 2.83 -2.44 12.51
CA ARG A 226 3.23 -2.98 13.82
C ARG A 226 2.13 -3.86 14.38
N ARG A 227 2.51 -5.02 14.93
CA ARG A 227 1.63 -5.82 15.75
C ARG A 227 1.47 -5.16 17.12
N MET A 228 0.22 -4.92 17.52
CA MET A 228 -0.12 -4.31 18.81
C MET A 228 -0.44 -5.36 19.86
N ALA A 229 -1.28 -6.33 19.51
CA ALA A 229 -1.72 -7.39 20.40
C ALA A 229 -2.03 -8.66 19.60
N GLN A 230 -1.99 -9.79 20.26
CA GLN A 230 -2.47 -11.06 19.72
C GLN A 230 -3.95 -11.22 20.06
N ILE A 231 -4.74 -11.63 19.09
CA ILE A 231 -6.16 -11.97 19.27
C ILE A 231 -6.21 -13.46 19.58
N LYS A 232 -6.92 -13.81 20.64
CA LYS A 232 -7.07 -15.19 21.10
C LYS A 232 -8.54 -15.58 21.16
N ASP A 233 -8.82 -16.82 20.84
CA ASP A 233 -10.07 -17.50 21.16
C ASP A 233 -9.73 -18.61 22.17
N GLY A 234 -10.13 -18.39 23.43
CA GLY A 234 -9.64 -19.18 24.54
C GLY A 234 -8.12 -19.05 24.72
N GLU A 235 -7.39 -20.16 24.59
CA GLU A 235 -5.92 -20.20 24.66
C GLU A 235 -5.26 -20.10 23.26
N GLU A 236 -6.00 -20.29 22.19
CA GLU A 236 -5.50 -20.32 20.84
C GLU A 236 -5.38 -18.93 20.23
N ALA A 237 -4.26 -18.68 19.56
CA ALA A 237 -4.04 -17.44 18.82
C ALA A 237 -4.73 -17.52 17.45
N VAL A 238 -5.74 -16.68 17.23
CA VAL A 238 -6.54 -16.66 15.99
C VAL A 238 -6.21 -15.46 15.09
N GLY A 239 -5.41 -14.51 15.56
CA GLY A 239 -5.06 -13.34 14.78
C GLY A 239 -4.19 -12.34 15.51
N ASN A 240 -3.97 -11.20 14.88
CA ASN A 240 -3.24 -10.07 15.45
C ASN A 240 -4.00 -8.77 15.22
N ARG A 241 -4.09 -7.93 16.25
CA ARG A 241 -4.40 -6.52 16.08
C ARG A 241 -3.16 -5.79 15.63
N VAL A 242 -3.27 -5.07 14.52
CA VAL A 242 -2.16 -4.34 13.93
C VAL A 242 -2.45 -2.85 13.85
N LYS A 243 -1.39 -2.06 13.88
CA LYS A 243 -1.41 -0.62 13.63
C LYS A 243 -0.57 -0.33 12.40
N VAL A 244 -1.15 0.36 11.43
CA VAL A 244 -0.47 0.82 10.23
C VAL A 244 -0.40 2.33 10.26
N LYS A 245 0.81 2.87 10.31
CA LYS A 245 1.06 4.32 10.28
C LYS A 245 1.52 4.76 8.90
N VAL A 246 0.87 5.76 8.36
CA VAL A 246 1.27 6.42 7.11
C VAL A 246 2.39 7.41 7.44
N VAL A 247 3.64 6.96 7.38
CA VAL A 247 4.81 7.77 7.79
C VAL A 247 5.29 8.73 6.72
N LYS A 248 4.93 8.49 5.46
CA LYS A 248 5.16 9.39 4.33
C LYS A 248 3.99 9.31 3.38
N ASN A 249 3.53 10.46 2.92
CA ASN A 249 2.46 10.58 1.94
C ASN A 249 2.68 11.84 1.10
N LYS A 250 2.78 11.68 -0.23
CA LYS A 250 2.93 12.80 -1.17
C LYS A 250 1.60 13.24 -1.80
N VAL A 251 0.49 12.56 -1.47
CA VAL A 251 -0.83 12.83 -2.08
C VAL A 251 -1.85 13.35 -1.08
N ALA A 252 -1.55 13.25 0.23
CA ALA A 252 -2.36 13.79 1.32
C ALA A 252 -1.48 14.03 2.57
N PRO A 253 -1.97 14.70 3.63
CA PRO A 253 -1.22 14.86 4.87
C PRO A 253 -0.81 13.53 5.49
N PRO A 254 0.48 13.32 5.84
CA PRO A 254 0.98 12.09 6.44
C PRO A 254 0.66 12.00 7.94
N PHE A 255 1.17 10.92 8.57
CA PHE A 255 1.15 10.62 10.02
C PHE A 255 -0.19 10.16 10.60
N ARG A 256 -1.21 9.97 9.76
CA ARG A 256 -2.42 9.25 10.17
C ARG A 256 -2.11 7.77 10.35
N ALA A 257 -2.92 7.08 11.13
CA ALA A 257 -2.79 5.65 11.39
C ALA A 257 -4.16 4.99 11.35
N ALA A 258 -4.17 3.71 11.03
CA ALA A 258 -5.32 2.81 11.14
C ALA A 258 -4.97 1.64 12.03
N GLU A 259 -5.93 1.13 12.78
CA GLU A 259 -5.83 -0.06 13.60
C GLU A 259 -6.93 -1.04 13.20
N PHE A 260 -6.55 -2.27 12.90
CA PHE A 260 -7.49 -3.31 12.52
C PHE A 260 -6.96 -4.70 12.88
N ASP A 261 -7.85 -5.68 12.78
CA ASP A 261 -7.53 -7.08 13.06
C ASP A 261 -7.15 -7.79 11.77
N ILE A 262 -6.07 -8.57 11.82
CA ILE A 262 -5.72 -9.58 10.82
C ILE A 262 -5.97 -10.95 11.43
N VAL A 263 -6.95 -11.68 10.90
CA VAL A 263 -7.33 -13.03 11.34
C VAL A 263 -6.57 -14.05 10.50
N PHE A 264 -6.02 -15.07 11.16
CA PHE A 264 -5.26 -16.11 10.46
C PHE A 264 -6.19 -16.90 9.52
N GLY A 265 -5.76 -17.05 8.27
CA GLY A 265 -6.54 -17.71 7.23
C GLY A 265 -7.62 -16.85 6.56
N GLU A 266 -7.99 -15.70 7.12
CA GLU A 266 -9.05 -14.80 6.61
C GLU A 266 -8.53 -13.43 6.19
N GLY A 267 -7.40 -12.99 6.76
CA GLY A 267 -6.82 -11.68 6.50
C GLY A 267 -7.45 -10.54 7.27
N ILE A 268 -7.61 -9.38 6.65
CA ILE A 268 -8.17 -8.16 7.27
C ILE A 268 -9.63 -8.39 7.63
N SER A 269 -9.97 -8.22 8.92
CA SER A 269 -11.35 -8.36 9.43
C SER A 269 -12.18 -7.14 9.08
N LYS A 270 -12.73 -7.09 7.87
CA LYS A 270 -13.54 -5.96 7.40
C LYS A 270 -14.75 -5.69 8.30
N MET A 271 -15.46 -6.74 8.73
CA MET A 271 -16.61 -6.59 9.63
C MET A 271 -16.18 -6.04 11.00
N GLY A 272 -14.99 -6.44 11.47
CA GLY A 272 -14.41 -5.87 12.68
C GLY A 272 -14.13 -4.37 12.57
N GLU A 273 -13.60 -3.92 11.44
CA GLU A 273 -13.39 -2.48 11.20
C GLU A 273 -14.70 -1.70 11.14
N ILE A 274 -15.73 -2.23 10.44
CA ILE A 274 -17.05 -1.60 10.36
C ILE A 274 -17.62 -1.38 11.78
N ILE A 275 -17.50 -2.35 12.67
CA ILE A 275 -17.98 -2.23 14.04
C ILE A 275 -17.15 -1.19 14.81
N ASP A 276 -15.82 -1.32 14.80
CA ASP A 276 -14.94 -0.46 15.58
C ASP A 276 -15.08 1.01 15.15
N MET A 277 -15.05 1.27 13.83
CA MET A 277 -15.23 2.61 13.28
C MET A 277 -16.66 3.12 13.41
N GLY A 278 -17.65 2.23 13.27
CA GLY A 278 -19.06 2.58 13.48
C GLY A 278 -19.31 3.07 14.90
N VAL A 279 -18.67 2.46 15.88
CA VAL A 279 -18.75 2.88 17.30
C VAL A 279 -17.98 4.20 17.50
N GLU A 280 -16.76 4.32 16.99
CA GLU A 280 -15.94 5.53 17.11
C GLU A 280 -16.65 6.76 16.53
N LEU A 281 -17.28 6.58 15.38
CA LEU A 281 -18.03 7.64 14.69
C LEU A 281 -19.48 7.81 15.20
N SER A 282 -19.88 7.09 16.24
CA SER A 282 -21.25 7.11 16.79
C SER A 282 -22.35 6.79 15.78
N ILE A 283 -22.04 5.96 14.79
CA ILE A 283 -22.98 5.37 13.82
C ILE A 283 -23.59 4.12 14.44
N ILE A 284 -22.74 3.28 15.06
CA ILE A 284 -23.15 2.15 15.90
C ILE A 284 -23.09 2.62 17.35
N GLN A 285 -24.14 2.39 18.10
CA GLN A 285 -24.20 2.69 19.52
C GLN A 285 -23.73 1.46 20.31
N LYS A 286 -22.88 1.68 21.32
CA LYS A 286 -22.39 0.64 22.22
C LYS A 286 -22.79 1.00 23.64
N SER A 287 -23.52 0.11 24.31
CA SER A 287 -23.90 0.22 25.71
C SER A 287 -23.50 -1.06 26.45
N GLY A 288 -22.42 -0.99 27.23
CA GLY A 288 -21.80 -2.17 27.83
C GLY A 288 -21.33 -3.14 26.75
N SER A 289 -21.87 -4.36 26.75
CA SER A 289 -21.60 -5.39 25.74
C SER A 289 -22.57 -5.37 24.54
N TRP A 290 -23.61 -4.53 24.59
CA TRP A 290 -24.66 -4.46 23.55
C TRP A 290 -24.32 -3.44 22.47
N PHE A 291 -24.59 -3.81 21.23
CA PHE A 291 -24.44 -2.96 20.05
C PHE A 291 -25.81 -2.75 19.40
N SER A 292 -26.07 -1.54 18.92
CA SER A 292 -27.29 -1.18 18.21
C SER A 292 -27.01 -0.20 17.07
N TYR A 293 -27.87 -0.26 16.04
CA TYR A 293 -27.82 0.63 14.90
C TYR A 293 -29.20 1.21 14.64
N GLY A 294 -29.34 2.53 14.77
CA GLY A 294 -30.65 3.16 14.81
C GLY A 294 -31.51 2.63 15.98
N THR A 295 -32.64 2.02 15.67
CA THR A 295 -33.56 1.39 16.64
C THR A 295 -33.28 -0.10 16.85
N ASP A 296 -32.47 -0.71 15.99
CA ASP A 296 -32.30 -2.14 15.90
C ASP A 296 -31.11 -2.61 16.75
N LYS A 297 -31.33 -3.69 17.52
CA LYS A 297 -30.26 -4.34 18.28
C LYS A 297 -29.44 -5.25 17.34
N LEU A 298 -28.15 -4.99 17.22
CA LEU A 298 -27.24 -5.83 16.43
C LEU A 298 -26.81 -7.09 17.18
N GLY A 299 -26.67 -7.02 18.49
CA GLY A 299 -26.30 -8.18 19.31
C GLY A 299 -25.46 -7.82 20.54
N GLN A 300 -25.15 -8.85 21.33
CA GLN A 300 -24.29 -8.76 22.50
C GLN A 300 -22.91 -9.36 22.18
N GLY A 301 -21.87 -8.56 22.36
CA GLY A 301 -20.50 -8.94 22.03
C GLY A 301 -20.11 -8.65 20.57
N ARG A 302 -18.82 -8.32 20.40
CA ARG A 302 -18.27 -7.92 19.08
C ARG A 302 -18.33 -9.05 18.03
N ASP A 303 -18.09 -10.29 18.46
CA ASP A 303 -18.07 -11.44 17.55
C ASP A 303 -19.46 -11.81 17.07
N THR A 304 -20.49 -11.71 17.91
CA THR A 304 -21.89 -11.87 17.50
C THR A 304 -22.28 -10.85 16.44
N VAL A 305 -21.85 -9.60 16.63
CA VAL A 305 -22.14 -8.53 15.64
C VAL A 305 -21.36 -8.73 14.35
N LYS A 306 -20.10 -9.21 14.43
CA LYS A 306 -19.33 -9.59 13.21
C LYS A 306 -20.06 -10.65 12.41
N GLN A 307 -20.57 -11.69 13.05
CA GLN A 307 -21.33 -12.74 12.39
C GLN A 307 -22.62 -12.19 11.78
N LEU A 308 -23.36 -11.36 12.52
CA LEU A 308 -24.57 -10.72 12.00
C LEU A 308 -24.31 -9.91 10.73
N LEU A 309 -23.23 -9.11 10.72
CA LEU A 309 -22.86 -8.30 9.55
C LEU A 309 -22.37 -9.16 8.39
N HIS A 310 -21.70 -10.27 8.67
CA HIS A 310 -21.30 -11.24 7.66
C HIS A 310 -22.52 -11.87 6.98
N ASP A 311 -23.55 -12.23 7.76
CA ASP A 311 -24.78 -12.84 7.27
C ASP A 311 -25.73 -11.83 6.61
N ASN A 312 -25.51 -10.52 6.83
CA ASN A 312 -26.29 -9.42 6.28
C ASN A 312 -25.41 -8.40 5.55
N PRO A 313 -24.92 -8.72 4.34
CA PRO A 313 -23.98 -7.87 3.60
C PRO A 313 -24.58 -6.52 3.19
N GLU A 314 -25.90 -6.42 3.03
CA GLU A 314 -26.58 -5.15 2.74
C GLU A 314 -26.47 -4.18 3.92
N LEU A 315 -26.72 -4.65 5.15
CA LEU A 315 -26.54 -3.85 6.35
C LEU A 315 -25.09 -3.45 6.56
N ALA A 316 -24.15 -4.37 6.34
CA ALA A 316 -22.71 -4.08 6.42
C ALA A 316 -22.31 -2.96 5.44
N THR A 317 -22.82 -3.03 4.20
CA THR A 317 -22.57 -2.03 3.16
C THR A 317 -23.19 -0.67 3.51
N GLU A 318 -24.40 -0.66 4.06
CA GLU A 318 -25.07 0.57 4.50
C GLU A 318 -24.25 1.27 5.60
N ILE A 319 -23.81 0.52 6.60
CA ILE A 319 -23.01 1.08 7.71
C ILE A 319 -21.64 1.56 7.18
N GLU A 320 -20.99 0.78 6.30
CA GLU A 320 -19.72 1.19 5.67
C GLU A 320 -19.86 2.51 4.91
N ASN A 321 -20.92 2.67 4.11
CA ASN A 321 -21.16 3.89 3.36
C ASN A 321 -21.33 5.10 4.30
N LYS A 322 -22.09 4.96 5.38
CA LYS A 322 -22.25 6.01 6.39
C LYS A 322 -20.91 6.36 7.08
N ILE A 323 -20.06 5.35 7.35
CA ILE A 323 -18.71 5.57 7.87
C ILE A 323 -17.90 6.43 6.88
N ARG A 324 -17.90 6.06 5.61
CA ARG A 324 -17.14 6.77 4.55
C ARG A 324 -17.64 8.20 4.36
N GLU A 325 -18.94 8.42 4.35
CA GLU A 325 -19.55 9.75 4.26
C GLU A 325 -19.15 10.63 5.43
N LYS A 326 -19.31 10.13 6.66
CA LYS A 326 -19.01 10.90 7.86
C LYS A 326 -17.54 11.30 7.96
N VAL A 327 -16.65 10.41 7.55
CA VAL A 327 -15.22 10.73 7.52
C VAL A 327 -14.88 11.74 6.43
N LYS A 328 -15.52 11.64 5.26
CA LYS A 328 -15.35 12.63 4.20
C LYS A 328 -15.76 14.03 4.66
N GLU A 329 -16.87 14.14 5.39
CA GLU A 329 -17.31 15.39 6.00
C GLU A 329 -16.28 15.95 6.99
N MET A 330 -15.72 15.09 7.87
CA MET A 330 -14.68 15.47 8.85
C MET A 330 -13.36 15.90 8.20
N GLN A 331 -13.08 15.46 6.97
CA GLN A 331 -11.85 15.83 6.23
C GLN A 331 -12.02 17.18 5.47
N THR A 332 -13.24 17.61 5.24
CA THR A 332 -13.56 18.83 4.47
C THR A 332 -13.71 20.04 5.39
N THR A 333 -13.86 19.82 6.70
CA THR A 333 -13.90 20.83 7.75
C THR A 333 -12.51 21.09 8.32
#